data_f85b56f3b8070861894a344d8fc56bed
#
_entry.id   f85b56f3b8070861894a344d8fc56bed
#
_cell.length_a   1.000
_cell.length_b   1.000
_cell.length_c   1.000
_cell.angle_alpha   90.00
_cell.angle_beta   90.00
_cell.angle_gamma   90.00
#
_symmetry.space_group_name_H-M   'P 1'
#
loop_
_entity.id
_entity.type
_entity.pdbx_description
1 polymer ?
#
loop_
_entity_poly.entity_id
_entity_poly.type
_entity_poly.pdbx_seq_one_letter_code
_entity_poly.pdbx_strand_id
1 'polypeptide(L)'
;MSNQLEKVKELIELRAQARLGGGEKAIEKQHAKGKYTARERIAQLLDEGSFEELDMFVQHRCTNFGQEKKHFLGDGVVTGYGTIEGRLVYVFAQDFTVFGGSLSETMAQKICKVMDMAMKMGAPVIGINDSGGARIQEGINALSGYAEIFQRNIMASGVIPQISGIFGPCAGGAVYSPALTDFTLMTEGTSYMFLTGPAVVKTVTGEDVSQEDLGGASVHASKSGVTHFTAETGEEGLAIIRKLLSFIPQNNLEEAPLVNCTDPIDRMDDLLNEIIPDSPNKPYDMYEVCLLYTSDAADEGLGVD
;
A
#
# COMPACT_ATOMS: atom_id res chain seq x y z
N MET A 1 -12.66 1.31 -44.46
CA MET A 1 -13.03 0.88 -43.10
C MET A 1 -13.94 1.94 -42.51
N SER A 2 -14.89 1.60 -41.63
CA SER A 2 -15.72 2.65 -41.02
C SER A 2 -14.86 3.46 -40.04
N ASN A 3 -15.09 4.76 -39.92
CA ASN A 3 -14.44 5.70 -39.00
C ASN A 3 -14.48 5.15 -37.53
N GLN A 4 -15.47 4.33 -37.19
CA GLN A 4 -15.63 3.71 -35.90
C GLN A 4 -14.56 2.61 -35.62
N LEU A 5 -14.23 1.80 -36.62
CA LEU A 5 -13.18 0.77 -36.49
C LEU A 5 -11.78 1.38 -36.31
N GLU A 6 -11.51 2.51 -36.93
CA GLU A 6 -10.25 3.24 -36.75
C GLU A 6 -10.15 3.79 -35.31
N LYS A 7 -11.21 4.40 -34.79
CA LYS A 7 -11.25 4.88 -33.39
C LYS A 7 -11.10 3.75 -32.36
N VAL A 8 -11.66 2.57 -32.62
CA VAL A 8 -11.47 1.40 -31.74
C VAL A 8 -10.02 0.95 -31.75
N LYS A 9 -9.36 0.91 -32.91
CA LYS A 9 -7.93 0.58 -32.98
C LYS A 9 -7.06 1.59 -32.24
N GLU A 10 -7.32 2.88 -32.44
CA GLU A 10 -6.63 3.95 -31.72
C GLU A 10 -6.79 3.81 -30.21
N LEU A 11 -7.99 3.49 -29.70
CA LEU A 11 -8.23 3.24 -28.29
C LEU A 11 -7.44 2.02 -27.77
N ILE A 12 -7.37 0.95 -28.54
CA ILE A 12 -6.60 -0.24 -28.18
C ILE A 12 -5.10 0.10 -28.07
N GLU A 13 -4.57 0.87 -29.01
CA GLU A 13 -3.18 1.33 -29.01
C GLU A 13 -2.89 2.25 -27.83
N LEU A 14 -3.76 3.21 -27.51
CA LEU A 14 -3.64 4.09 -26.35
C LEU A 14 -3.67 3.29 -25.03
N ARG A 15 -4.53 2.28 -24.94
CA ARG A 15 -4.57 1.38 -23.77
C ARG A 15 -3.27 0.59 -23.63
N ALA A 16 -2.74 0.07 -24.74
CA ALA A 16 -1.46 -0.64 -24.74
C ALA A 16 -0.31 0.28 -24.28
N GLN A 17 -0.27 1.51 -24.80
CA GLN A 17 0.71 2.52 -24.39
C GLN A 17 0.58 2.87 -22.89
N ALA A 18 -0.63 3.11 -22.39
CA ALA A 18 -0.87 3.42 -20.98
C ALA A 18 -0.40 2.30 -20.03
N ARG A 19 -0.49 1.03 -20.47
CA ARG A 19 -0.04 -0.11 -19.68
C ARG A 19 1.48 -0.21 -19.56
N LEU A 20 2.23 0.44 -20.42
CA LEU A 20 3.69 0.45 -20.35
C LEU A 20 4.25 1.43 -19.30
N GLY A 21 3.42 2.31 -18.74
CA GLY A 21 3.87 3.29 -17.73
C GLY A 21 5.08 4.09 -18.23
N GLY A 22 6.23 3.96 -17.56
CA GLY A 22 7.49 4.59 -17.94
C GLY A 22 8.22 3.95 -19.13
N GLY A 23 7.64 2.89 -19.74
CA GLY A 23 8.18 2.15 -20.89
C GLY A 23 8.99 0.92 -20.50
N GLU A 24 9.23 0.04 -21.48
CA GLU A 24 9.86 -1.27 -21.28
C GLU A 24 11.18 -1.21 -20.51
N LYS A 25 12.08 -0.28 -20.86
CA LYS A 25 13.37 -0.12 -20.16
C LYS A 25 13.22 0.24 -18.68
N ALA A 26 12.17 0.98 -18.32
CA ALA A 26 11.91 1.34 -16.92
C ALA A 26 11.31 0.14 -16.17
N ILE A 27 10.47 -0.65 -16.82
CA ILE A 27 9.93 -1.92 -16.30
C ILE A 27 11.08 -2.91 -16.05
N GLU A 28 11.97 -3.13 -17.01
CA GLU A 28 13.15 -3.99 -16.86
C GLU A 28 14.02 -3.58 -15.66
N LYS A 29 14.22 -2.27 -15.46
CA LYS A 29 14.96 -1.77 -14.29
C LYS A 29 14.25 -2.03 -12.96
N GLN A 30 12.92 -2.04 -12.94
CA GLN A 30 12.12 -2.36 -11.78
C GLN A 30 12.26 -3.86 -11.44
N HIS A 31 12.11 -4.73 -12.45
CA HIS A 31 12.28 -6.17 -12.32
C HIS A 31 13.71 -6.57 -11.91
N ALA A 32 14.73 -5.90 -12.46
CA ALA A 32 16.13 -6.14 -12.07
C ALA A 32 16.43 -5.84 -10.58
N LYS A 33 15.54 -5.12 -9.90
CA LYS A 33 15.60 -4.87 -8.45
C LYS A 33 14.73 -5.83 -7.64
N GLY A 34 14.17 -6.87 -8.27
CA GLY A 34 13.24 -7.80 -7.63
C GLY A 34 11.86 -7.19 -7.34
N LYS A 35 11.48 -6.10 -8.03
CA LYS A 35 10.23 -5.37 -7.75
C LYS A 35 9.26 -5.48 -8.92
N TYR A 36 7.99 -5.68 -8.61
CA TYR A 36 6.89 -5.64 -9.57
C TYR A 36 6.49 -4.21 -9.93
N THR A 37 5.90 -4.03 -11.10
CA THR A 37 5.23 -2.80 -11.51
C THR A 37 3.91 -2.61 -10.75
N ALA A 38 3.37 -1.39 -10.76
CA ALA A 38 2.06 -1.11 -10.15
C ALA A 38 0.95 -2.02 -10.68
N ARG A 39 0.93 -2.29 -11.98
CA ARG A 39 -0.09 -3.15 -12.62
C ARG A 39 0.03 -4.61 -12.24
N GLU A 40 1.25 -5.12 -12.17
CA GLU A 40 1.51 -6.49 -11.74
C GLU A 40 1.09 -6.71 -10.29
N ARG A 41 1.36 -5.74 -9.41
CA ARG A 41 0.90 -5.78 -8.01
C ARG A 41 -0.63 -5.77 -7.90
N ILE A 42 -1.32 -4.93 -8.68
CA ILE A 42 -2.79 -4.93 -8.71
C ILE A 42 -3.33 -6.28 -9.22
N ALA A 43 -2.73 -6.84 -10.27
CA ALA A 43 -3.15 -8.12 -10.83
C ALA A 43 -2.97 -9.30 -9.85
N GLN A 44 -1.97 -9.24 -8.95
CA GLN A 44 -1.76 -10.23 -7.90
C GLN A 44 -2.66 -9.98 -6.68
N LEU A 45 -2.99 -8.72 -6.39
CA LEU A 45 -3.81 -8.35 -5.24
C LEU A 45 -5.29 -8.69 -5.46
N LEU A 46 -5.83 -8.41 -6.64
CA LEU A 46 -7.25 -8.51 -6.93
C LEU A 46 -7.62 -9.88 -7.53
N ASP A 47 -8.88 -10.23 -7.45
CA ASP A 47 -9.42 -11.41 -8.13
C ASP A 47 -9.29 -11.27 -9.64
N GLU A 48 -8.99 -12.37 -10.32
CA GLU A 48 -8.76 -12.38 -11.77
C GLU A 48 -9.96 -11.79 -12.53
N GLY A 49 -9.66 -10.85 -13.42
CA GLY A 49 -10.67 -10.19 -14.27
C GLY A 49 -11.56 -9.18 -13.57
N SER A 50 -11.41 -8.93 -12.26
CA SER A 50 -12.25 -8.00 -11.50
C SER A 50 -11.84 -6.53 -11.60
N PHE A 51 -10.61 -6.25 -12.06
CA PHE A 51 -10.07 -4.90 -12.02
C PHE A 51 -10.65 -3.97 -13.08
N GLU A 52 -11.28 -2.88 -12.65
CA GLU A 52 -11.73 -1.78 -13.49
C GLU A 52 -10.88 -0.54 -13.23
N GLU A 53 -10.04 -0.18 -14.22
CA GLU A 53 -9.14 0.95 -14.14
C GLU A 53 -9.84 2.27 -14.41
N LEU A 54 -9.59 3.25 -13.56
CA LEU A 54 -10.09 4.63 -13.69
C LEU A 54 -8.98 5.59 -14.13
N ASP A 55 -9.34 6.55 -14.98
CA ASP A 55 -8.48 7.67 -15.40
C ASP A 55 -7.15 7.22 -16.04
N MET A 56 -7.17 6.12 -16.80
CA MET A 56 -6.00 5.52 -17.45
C MET A 56 -5.25 6.51 -18.38
N PHE A 57 -5.94 7.46 -18.99
CA PHE A 57 -5.37 8.37 -20.00
C PHE A 57 -5.03 9.76 -19.49
N VAL A 58 -5.27 10.02 -18.21
CA VAL A 58 -4.95 11.32 -17.61
C VAL A 58 -3.45 11.55 -17.56
N GLN A 59 -3.02 12.79 -17.80
CA GLN A 59 -1.63 13.21 -17.78
C GLN A 59 -1.46 14.43 -16.87
N HIS A 60 -0.23 14.68 -16.40
CA HIS A 60 0.07 15.89 -15.63
C HIS A 60 -0.12 17.16 -16.48
N ARG A 61 -0.32 18.28 -15.80
CA ARG A 61 -0.50 19.61 -16.41
C ARG A 61 0.70 20.54 -16.22
N CYS A 62 1.81 20.02 -15.72
CA CYS A 62 3.00 20.80 -15.43
C CYS A 62 3.65 21.29 -16.73
N THR A 63 3.87 22.60 -16.83
CA THR A 63 4.56 23.26 -17.95
C THR A 63 5.95 23.80 -17.59
N ASN A 64 6.40 23.57 -16.34
CA ASN A 64 7.67 24.07 -15.83
C ASN A 64 8.78 23.02 -15.97
N PHE A 65 10.01 23.49 -16.01
CA PHE A 65 11.24 22.65 -15.95
C PHE A 65 11.31 21.57 -17.03
N GLY A 66 10.73 21.81 -18.21
CA GLY A 66 10.76 20.87 -19.33
C GLY A 66 9.79 19.68 -19.18
N GLN A 67 8.87 19.74 -18.21
CA GLN A 67 7.87 18.69 -18.02
C GLN A 67 6.83 18.66 -19.14
N GLU A 68 6.58 19.78 -19.80
CA GLU A 68 5.70 19.88 -20.98
C GLU A 68 6.10 18.98 -22.16
N LYS A 69 7.32 18.40 -22.12
CA LYS A 69 7.83 17.45 -23.13
C LYS A 69 7.76 15.99 -22.70
N LYS A 70 7.32 15.72 -21.48
CA LYS A 70 7.35 14.39 -20.87
C LYS A 70 5.96 14.01 -20.38
N HIS A 71 5.18 13.41 -21.25
CA HIS A 71 3.82 12.98 -20.92
C HIS A 71 3.75 11.46 -20.82
N PHE A 72 3.24 10.98 -19.69
CA PHE A 72 2.95 9.57 -19.47
C PHE A 72 1.46 9.42 -19.15
N LEU A 73 0.81 8.47 -19.84
CA LEU A 73 -0.59 8.15 -19.58
C LEU A 73 -0.73 7.53 -18.17
N GLY A 74 -1.74 8.01 -17.42
CA GLY A 74 -1.95 7.59 -16.04
C GLY A 74 -1.16 8.35 -14.99
N ASP A 75 -0.16 9.16 -15.40
CA ASP A 75 0.66 10.06 -14.58
C ASP A 75 1.25 9.44 -13.30
N GLY A 76 1.78 8.20 -13.41
CA GLY A 76 2.53 7.55 -12.32
C GLY A 76 1.66 6.92 -11.22
N VAL A 77 0.37 6.77 -11.44
CA VAL A 77 -0.50 5.98 -10.56
C VAL A 77 -1.57 5.22 -11.34
N VAL A 78 -1.75 3.97 -11.01
CA VAL A 78 -2.86 3.13 -11.48
C VAL A 78 -3.94 3.16 -10.41
N THR A 79 -5.15 3.57 -10.78
CA THR A 79 -6.28 3.72 -9.84
C THR A 79 -7.50 2.99 -10.37
N GLY A 80 -8.28 2.42 -9.47
CA GLY A 80 -9.49 1.70 -9.86
C GLY A 80 -10.13 0.96 -8.69
N TYR A 81 -10.93 -0.03 -9.03
CA TYR A 81 -11.58 -0.92 -8.07
C TYR A 81 -11.64 -2.35 -8.63
N GLY A 82 -11.84 -3.29 -7.77
CA GLY A 82 -12.00 -4.71 -8.08
C GLY A 82 -12.49 -5.46 -6.88
N THR A 83 -12.30 -6.77 -6.87
CA THR A 83 -12.67 -7.60 -5.73
C THR A 83 -11.47 -8.34 -5.15
N ILE A 84 -11.56 -8.67 -3.87
CA ILE A 84 -10.72 -9.62 -3.17
C ILE A 84 -11.66 -10.62 -2.50
N GLU A 85 -11.63 -11.89 -2.94
CA GLU A 85 -12.54 -12.92 -2.47
C GLU A 85 -14.02 -12.50 -2.62
N GLY A 86 -14.33 -11.85 -3.75
CA GLY A 86 -15.65 -11.33 -4.07
C GLY A 86 -16.03 -10.03 -3.35
N ARG A 87 -15.26 -9.53 -2.42
CA ARG A 87 -15.51 -8.28 -1.69
C ARG A 87 -14.97 -7.08 -2.49
N LEU A 88 -15.79 -6.06 -2.66
CA LEU A 88 -15.40 -4.82 -3.35
C LEU A 88 -14.30 -4.08 -2.58
N VAL A 89 -13.24 -3.71 -3.28
CA VAL A 89 -12.16 -2.86 -2.76
C VAL A 89 -11.78 -1.79 -3.79
N TYR A 90 -11.32 -0.66 -3.31
CA TYR A 90 -10.75 0.40 -4.11
C TYR A 90 -9.24 0.39 -3.95
N VAL A 91 -8.51 0.60 -5.07
CA VAL A 91 -7.04 0.52 -5.05
C VAL A 91 -6.42 1.69 -5.78
N PHE A 92 -5.29 2.14 -5.27
CA PHE A 92 -4.34 2.94 -6.02
C PHE A 92 -2.94 2.33 -5.88
N ALA A 93 -2.20 2.28 -6.97
CA ALA A 93 -0.82 1.77 -6.99
C ALA A 93 0.10 2.79 -7.66
N GLN A 94 1.08 3.28 -6.92
CA GLN A 94 2.08 4.20 -7.44
C GLN A 94 3.05 3.47 -8.36
N ASP A 95 3.27 4.02 -9.54
CA ASP A 95 4.14 3.45 -10.57
C ASP A 95 5.51 4.12 -10.53
N PHE A 96 6.47 3.47 -9.91
CA PHE A 96 7.84 3.97 -9.81
C PHE A 96 8.53 4.13 -11.17
N THR A 97 8.03 3.46 -12.22
CA THR A 97 8.57 3.59 -13.58
C THR A 97 8.32 4.97 -14.17
N VAL A 98 7.32 5.70 -13.66
CA VAL A 98 6.95 7.06 -14.09
C VAL A 98 7.39 8.08 -13.04
N PHE A 99 8.39 8.88 -13.35
CA PHE A 99 8.94 9.93 -12.48
C PHE A 99 9.29 9.45 -11.04
N GLY A 100 9.67 8.16 -10.87
CA GLY A 100 9.92 7.58 -9.56
C GLY A 100 8.70 7.54 -8.64
N GLY A 101 7.50 7.42 -9.20
CA GLY A 101 6.25 7.44 -8.44
C GLY A 101 5.97 8.74 -7.70
N SER A 102 6.64 9.85 -8.08
CA SER A 102 6.49 11.13 -7.39
C SER A 102 5.12 11.76 -7.64
N LEU A 103 4.51 12.25 -6.55
CA LEU A 103 3.16 12.80 -6.56
C LEU A 103 3.09 14.14 -7.31
N SER A 104 2.26 14.19 -8.36
CA SER A 104 1.79 15.39 -9.03
C SER A 104 0.43 15.83 -8.51
N GLU A 105 -0.02 17.01 -8.88
CA GLU A 105 -1.39 17.45 -8.68
C GLU A 105 -2.40 16.46 -9.28
N THR A 106 -2.17 16.04 -10.53
CA THR A 106 -3.05 15.11 -11.25
C THR A 106 -3.08 13.73 -10.63
N MET A 107 -1.93 13.20 -10.24
CA MET A 107 -1.83 11.93 -9.52
C MET A 107 -2.61 11.98 -8.20
N ALA A 108 -2.48 13.07 -7.44
CA ALA A 108 -3.25 13.28 -6.21
C ALA A 108 -4.76 13.29 -6.47
N GLN A 109 -5.22 13.98 -7.52
CA GLN A 109 -6.64 14.01 -7.91
C GLN A 109 -7.19 12.63 -8.23
N LYS A 110 -6.41 11.76 -8.89
CA LYS A 110 -6.79 10.37 -9.16
C LYS A 110 -6.93 9.56 -7.86
N ILE A 111 -5.96 9.66 -6.95
CA ILE A 111 -5.99 8.98 -5.64
C ILE A 111 -7.19 9.48 -4.84
N CYS A 112 -7.39 10.78 -4.73
CA CYS A 112 -8.52 11.38 -4.03
C CYS A 112 -9.87 10.90 -4.58
N LYS A 113 -10.02 10.82 -5.90
CA LYS A 113 -11.24 10.31 -6.56
C LYS A 113 -11.54 8.87 -6.12
N VAL A 114 -10.54 8.00 -6.10
CA VAL A 114 -10.71 6.61 -5.67
C VAL A 114 -11.08 6.53 -4.19
N MET A 115 -10.44 7.32 -3.32
CA MET A 115 -10.79 7.40 -1.89
C MET A 115 -12.21 7.91 -1.67
N ASP A 116 -12.63 8.96 -2.42
CA ASP A 116 -13.99 9.49 -2.35
C ASP A 116 -15.04 8.45 -2.82
N MET A 117 -14.72 7.65 -3.84
CA MET A 117 -15.57 6.55 -4.29
C MET A 117 -15.65 5.44 -3.25
N ALA A 118 -14.53 5.06 -2.65
CA ALA A 118 -14.48 4.07 -1.57
C ALA A 118 -15.37 4.47 -0.40
N MET A 119 -15.27 5.73 0.05
CA MET A 119 -16.13 6.29 1.10
C MET A 119 -17.61 6.24 0.75
N LYS A 120 -17.98 6.58 -0.48
CA LYS A 120 -19.38 6.54 -0.94
C LYS A 120 -19.95 5.14 -1.00
N MET A 121 -19.12 4.15 -1.34
CA MET A 121 -19.52 2.75 -1.46
C MET A 121 -19.39 1.99 -0.14
N GLY A 122 -18.78 2.59 0.89
CA GLY A 122 -18.48 1.90 2.14
C GLY A 122 -17.57 0.70 1.94
N ALA A 123 -16.53 0.85 1.13
CA ALA A 123 -15.61 -0.24 0.78
C ALA A 123 -14.16 0.10 1.17
N PRO A 124 -13.33 -0.91 1.51
CA PRO A 124 -11.93 -0.69 1.85
C PRO A 124 -11.16 0.00 0.75
N VAL A 125 -10.15 0.81 1.14
CA VAL A 125 -9.17 1.39 0.23
C VAL A 125 -7.79 0.81 0.52
N ILE A 126 -7.10 0.35 -0.54
CA ILE A 126 -5.77 -0.23 -0.46
C ILE A 126 -4.81 0.64 -1.27
N GLY A 127 -3.80 1.19 -0.60
CA GLY A 127 -2.70 1.92 -1.22
C GLY A 127 -1.48 1.02 -1.42
N ILE A 128 -1.02 0.89 -2.65
CA ILE A 128 0.25 0.24 -3.00
C ILE A 128 1.27 1.34 -3.25
N ASN A 129 2.17 1.53 -2.29
CA ASN A 129 3.03 2.69 -2.21
C ASN A 129 4.46 2.36 -2.71
N ASP A 130 4.97 3.19 -3.63
CA ASP A 130 6.31 3.12 -4.19
C ASP A 130 6.65 4.50 -4.79
N SER A 131 7.14 5.45 -3.95
CA SER A 131 7.22 6.87 -4.32
C SER A 131 8.44 7.59 -3.75
N GLY A 132 9.09 8.36 -4.59
CA GLY A 132 10.14 9.30 -4.18
C GLY A 132 9.65 10.57 -3.47
N GLY A 133 8.34 10.72 -3.22
CA GLY A 133 7.77 11.90 -2.57
C GLY A 133 7.08 12.86 -3.52
N ALA A 134 7.07 14.16 -3.21
CA ALA A 134 6.45 15.19 -4.04
C ALA A 134 7.23 15.40 -5.35
N ARG A 135 6.52 15.58 -6.47
CA ARG A 135 7.10 16.00 -7.74
C ARG A 135 7.52 17.45 -7.65
N ILE A 136 8.79 17.69 -7.34
CA ILE A 136 9.34 19.02 -7.03
C ILE A 136 9.12 20.05 -8.14
N GLN A 137 9.03 19.62 -9.39
CA GLN A 137 8.77 20.48 -10.55
C GLN A 137 7.38 21.11 -10.52
N GLU A 138 6.43 20.55 -9.79
CA GLU A 138 5.08 21.08 -9.61
C GLU A 138 4.94 21.96 -8.34
N GLY A 139 5.98 22.01 -7.52
CA GLY A 139 6.05 22.90 -6.36
C GLY A 139 4.88 22.73 -5.40
N ILE A 140 4.18 23.83 -5.11
CA ILE A 140 3.08 23.88 -4.14
C ILE A 140 1.89 22.98 -4.54
N ASN A 141 1.67 22.74 -5.83
CA ASN A 141 0.55 21.90 -6.28
C ASN A 141 0.72 20.43 -5.87
N ALA A 142 1.97 19.93 -5.91
CA ALA A 142 2.26 18.59 -5.40
C ALA A 142 2.05 18.50 -3.89
N LEU A 143 2.44 19.52 -3.12
CA LEU A 143 2.24 19.57 -1.66
C LEU A 143 0.75 19.68 -1.31
N SER A 144 -0.02 20.50 -2.02
CA SER A 144 -1.46 20.59 -1.88
C SER A 144 -2.13 19.24 -2.17
N GLY A 145 -1.63 18.50 -3.18
CA GLY A 145 -2.10 17.16 -3.48
C GLY A 145 -1.94 16.18 -2.31
N TYR A 146 -0.82 16.23 -1.58
CA TYR A 146 -0.66 15.44 -0.36
C TYR A 146 -1.65 15.84 0.73
N ALA A 147 -1.88 17.15 0.94
CA ALA A 147 -2.86 17.63 1.92
C ALA A 147 -4.27 17.11 1.64
N GLU A 148 -4.68 17.06 0.36
CA GLU A 148 -5.95 16.52 -0.08
C GLU A 148 -6.08 15.01 0.19
N ILE A 149 -5.00 14.25 0.03
CA ILE A 149 -4.97 12.82 0.38
C ILE A 149 -5.07 12.65 1.91
N PHE A 150 -4.30 13.41 2.70
CA PHE A 150 -4.33 13.33 4.16
C PHE A 150 -5.70 13.66 4.73
N GLN A 151 -6.38 14.66 4.18
CA GLN A 151 -7.75 14.96 4.58
C GLN A 151 -8.67 13.75 4.39
N ARG A 152 -8.54 13.03 3.27
CA ARG A 152 -9.36 11.84 3.01
C ARG A 152 -9.00 10.67 3.92
N ASN A 153 -7.70 10.48 4.23
CA ASN A 153 -7.31 9.49 5.23
C ASN A 153 -7.98 9.76 6.58
N ILE A 154 -8.02 11.02 7.03
CA ILE A 154 -8.66 11.41 8.29
C ILE A 154 -10.18 11.19 8.23
N MET A 155 -10.82 11.59 7.14
CA MET A 155 -12.27 11.43 6.98
C MET A 155 -12.71 9.97 6.85
N ALA A 156 -11.86 9.10 6.31
CA ALA A 156 -12.10 7.67 6.16
C ALA A 156 -11.82 6.86 7.44
N SER A 157 -11.03 7.41 8.36
CA SER A 157 -10.64 6.75 9.61
C SER A 157 -11.86 6.36 10.45
N GLY A 158 -11.94 5.08 10.81
CA GLY A 158 -13.08 4.53 11.54
C GLY A 158 -14.37 4.39 10.71
N VAL A 159 -14.35 4.67 9.41
CA VAL A 159 -15.50 4.54 8.51
C VAL A 159 -15.32 3.37 7.55
N ILE A 160 -14.20 3.33 6.85
CA ILE A 160 -13.81 2.23 5.97
C ILE A 160 -12.38 1.80 6.29
N PRO A 161 -12.03 0.52 6.12
CA PRO A 161 -10.66 0.05 6.28
C PRO A 161 -9.71 0.70 5.27
N GLN A 162 -8.56 1.16 5.77
CA GLN A 162 -7.49 1.74 4.98
C GLN A 162 -6.22 0.90 5.18
N ILE A 163 -5.70 0.31 4.11
CA ILE A 163 -4.52 -0.56 4.15
C ILE A 163 -3.44 0.01 3.25
N SER A 164 -2.24 0.18 3.77
CA SER A 164 -1.07 0.64 3.02
C SER A 164 -0.01 -0.45 2.93
N GLY A 165 0.24 -0.96 1.72
CA GLY A 165 1.39 -1.79 1.41
C GLY A 165 2.55 -0.94 0.86
N ILE A 166 3.73 -1.06 1.46
CA ILE A 166 4.94 -0.35 1.05
C ILE A 166 5.85 -1.32 0.31
N PHE A 167 5.98 -1.14 -1.00
CA PHE A 167 6.72 -2.03 -1.88
C PHE A 167 7.94 -1.37 -2.52
N GLY A 168 8.30 -0.21 -2.03
CA GLY A 168 9.44 0.56 -2.48
C GLY A 168 9.70 1.75 -1.55
N PRO A 169 10.54 2.72 -1.94
CA PRO A 169 10.73 3.90 -1.13
C PRO A 169 9.42 4.68 -0.96
N CYS A 170 9.21 5.20 0.25
CA CYS A 170 8.22 6.22 0.58
C CYS A 170 8.95 7.33 1.31
N ALA A 171 9.28 8.41 0.58
CA ALA A 171 10.09 9.51 1.10
C ALA A 171 9.29 10.82 1.20
N GLY A 172 9.59 11.62 2.20
CA GLY A 172 8.96 12.92 2.40
C GLY A 172 7.45 12.82 2.58
N GLY A 173 6.68 13.57 1.76
CA GLY A 173 5.21 13.55 1.82
C GLY A 173 4.57 12.17 1.63
N ALA A 174 5.24 11.26 0.93
CA ALA A 174 4.73 9.91 0.68
C ALA A 174 4.66 9.02 1.92
N VAL A 175 5.37 9.37 2.99
CA VAL A 175 5.39 8.58 4.22
C VAL A 175 4.20 8.87 5.13
N TYR A 176 3.63 10.07 5.05
CA TYR A 176 2.57 10.49 5.98
C TYR A 176 1.24 9.77 5.73
N SER A 177 0.81 9.65 4.47
CA SER A 177 -0.45 8.98 4.15
C SER A 177 -0.49 7.54 4.64
N PRO A 178 0.52 6.67 4.37
CA PRO A 178 0.56 5.34 4.94
C PRO A 178 0.48 5.30 6.47
N ALA A 179 1.16 6.22 7.15
CA ALA A 179 1.15 6.31 8.61
C ALA A 179 -0.21 6.78 9.19
N LEU A 180 -1.10 7.33 8.36
CA LEU A 180 -2.46 7.72 8.74
C LEU A 180 -3.50 6.62 8.46
N THR A 181 -3.11 5.52 7.83
CA THR A 181 -4.00 4.38 7.54
C THR A 181 -4.08 3.41 8.71
N ASP A 182 -5.07 2.52 8.70
CA ASP A 182 -5.32 1.59 9.82
C ASP A 182 -4.23 0.52 9.90
N PHE A 183 -3.76 0.03 8.74
CA PHE A 183 -2.72 -0.99 8.67
C PHE A 183 -1.65 -0.63 7.67
N THR A 184 -0.40 -0.85 8.08
CA THR A 184 0.79 -0.66 7.24
C THR A 184 1.58 -1.97 7.17
N LEU A 185 1.92 -2.38 5.95
CA LEU A 185 2.77 -3.52 5.65
C LEU A 185 4.02 -3.04 4.90
N MET A 186 5.18 -3.57 5.23
CA MET A 186 6.44 -3.29 4.53
C MET A 186 7.11 -4.56 4.02
N THR A 187 7.75 -4.46 2.83
CA THR A 187 8.56 -5.54 2.26
C THR A 187 10.02 -5.36 2.67
N GLU A 188 10.66 -6.39 3.17
CA GLU A 188 12.06 -6.35 3.58
C GLU A 188 13.01 -6.07 2.41
N GLY A 189 14.08 -5.33 2.68
CA GLY A 189 15.15 -5.03 1.73
C GLY A 189 14.77 -4.20 0.49
N THR A 190 13.49 -3.93 0.26
CA THR A 190 13.01 -3.16 -0.91
C THR A 190 12.17 -1.96 -0.56
N SER A 191 11.57 -1.93 0.63
CA SER A 191 10.70 -0.84 1.09
C SER A 191 11.36 0.00 2.16
N TYR A 192 11.13 1.31 2.10
CA TYR A 192 11.70 2.28 3.03
C TYR A 192 10.70 3.37 3.33
N MET A 193 10.56 3.74 4.60
CA MET A 193 9.76 4.88 5.05
C MET A 193 10.64 5.85 5.83
N PHE A 194 10.84 7.06 5.33
CA PHE A 194 11.58 8.11 6.02
C PHE A 194 11.17 9.52 5.56
N LEU A 195 11.26 10.49 6.46
CA LEU A 195 10.96 11.89 6.14
C LEU A 195 11.98 12.45 5.15
N THR A 196 13.27 12.15 5.39
CA THR A 196 14.39 12.53 4.51
C THR A 196 15.32 11.33 4.33
N GLY A 197 15.91 11.21 3.13
CA GLY A 197 16.84 10.13 2.85
C GLY A 197 18.23 10.30 3.49
N PRO A 198 19.07 9.25 3.49
CA PRO A 198 20.38 9.25 4.14
C PRO A 198 21.30 10.40 3.75
N ALA A 199 21.25 10.85 2.49
CA ALA A 199 22.09 11.98 2.03
C ALA A 199 21.74 13.30 2.74
N VAL A 200 20.47 13.54 3.02
CA VAL A 200 20.03 14.74 3.76
C VAL A 200 20.39 14.60 5.24
N VAL A 201 20.19 13.43 5.84
CA VAL A 201 20.60 13.13 7.21
C VAL A 201 22.10 13.44 7.37
N LYS A 202 22.95 12.89 6.51
CA LYS A 202 24.39 13.12 6.52
C LYS A 202 24.75 14.60 6.42
N THR A 203 24.04 15.36 5.58
CA THR A 203 24.32 16.79 5.39
C THR A 203 23.92 17.61 6.60
N VAL A 204 22.83 17.27 7.28
CA VAL A 204 22.25 18.06 8.38
C VAL A 204 22.82 17.67 9.74
N THR A 205 22.92 16.37 10.01
CA THR A 205 23.34 15.84 11.32
C THR A 205 24.79 15.33 11.34
N GLY A 206 25.41 15.10 10.16
CA GLY A 206 26.73 14.50 10.04
C GLY A 206 26.74 12.98 10.17
N GLU A 207 25.61 12.36 10.42
CA GLU A 207 25.46 10.91 10.60
C GLU A 207 25.49 10.18 9.25
N ASP A 208 26.24 9.08 9.20
CA ASP A 208 26.26 8.18 8.04
C ASP A 208 25.37 6.97 8.36
N VAL A 209 24.23 6.86 7.70
CA VAL A 209 23.21 5.85 7.95
C VAL A 209 22.76 5.22 6.63
N SER A 210 22.54 3.90 6.60
CA SER A 210 21.97 3.23 5.42
C SER A 210 20.48 3.50 5.29
N GLN A 211 19.90 3.23 4.13
CA GLN A 211 18.43 3.31 3.95
C GLN A 211 17.69 2.33 4.87
N GLU A 212 18.26 1.13 5.04
CA GLU A 212 17.69 0.08 5.87
C GLU A 212 17.70 0.48 7.35
N ASP A 213 18.83 0.99 7.87
CA ASP A 213 18.94 1.43 9.26
C ASP A 213 18.12 2.68 9.57
N LEU A 214 17.88 3.53 8.55
CA LEU A 214 17.09 4.75 8.70
C LEU A 214 15.60 4.50 8.72
N GLY A 215 15.12 3.60 7.85
CA GLY A 215 13.67 3.41 7.67
C GLY A 215 13.29 2.15 6.92
N GLY A 216 14.04 1.06 7.07
CA GLY A 216 13.69 -0.26 6.56
C GLY A 216 12.57 -0.92 7.35
N ALA A 217 12.04 -2.04 6.83
CA ALA A 217 10.93 -2.78 7.41
C ALA A 217 11.18 -3.17 8.87
N SER A 218 12.38 -3.72 9.17
CA SER A 218 12.77 -4.15 10.52
C SER A 218 12.78 -2.99 11.53
N VAL A 219 13.19 -1.78 11.11
CA VAL A 219 13.21 -0.59 11.97
C VAL A 219 11.78 -0.17 12.33
N HIS A 220 10.88 -0.19 11.36
CA HIS A 220 9.50 0.21 11.59
C HIS A 220 8.68 -0.85 12.31
N ALA A 221 9.03 -2.12 12.19
CA ALA A 221 8.41 -3.20 12.94
C ALA A 221 8.86 -3.22 14.41
N SER A 222 10.19 -3.06 14.69
CA SER A 222 10.73 -3.28 16.04
C SER A 222 10.97 -2.00 16.86
N LYS A 223 11.22 -0.85 16.21
CA LYS A 223 11.56 0.40 16.93
C LYS A 223 10.45 1.44 16.91
N SER A 224 9.91 1.77 15.73
CA SER A 224 8.88 2.82 15.63
C SER A 224 7.46 2.32 15.80
N GLY A 225 7.19 1.03 15.53
CA GLY A 225 5.85 0.45 15.58
C GLY A 225 4.90 0.97 14.50
N VAL A 226 5.41 1.64 13.45
CA VAL A 226 4.57 2.16 12.35
C VAL A 226 4.12 1.04 11.42
N THR A 227 4.97 0.03 11.23
CA THR A 227 4.63 -1.15 10.43
C THR A 227 4.01 -2.23 11.31
N HIS A 228 2.83 -2.71 10.90
CA HIS A 228 2.11 -3.78 11.59
C HIS A 228 2.53 -5.17 11.08
N PHE A 229 2.87 -5.26 9.79
CA PHE A 229 3.26 -6.51 9.15
C PHE A 229 4.51 -6.30 8.29
N THR A 230 5.38 -7.32 8.28
CA THR A 230 6.52 -7.39 7.36
C THR A 230 6.37 -8.60 6.45
N ALA A 231 6.96 -8.53 5.27
CA ALA A 231 6.97 -9.61 4.29
C ALA A 231 8.35 -9.69 3.64
N GLU A 232 8.84 -10.89 3.38
CA GLU A 232 10.13 -11.10 2.70
C GLU A 232 10.05 -10.72 1.21
N THR A 233 8.89 -10.95 0.59
CA THR A 233 8.68 -10.67 -0.84
C THR A 233 7.45 -9.81 -1.09
N GLY A 234 7.38 -9.22 -2.30
CA GLY A 234 6.21 -8.45 -2.71
C GLY A 234 4.96 -9.31 -2.83
N GLU A 235 5.10 -10.57 -3.29
CA GLU A 235 3.97 -11.51 -3.40
C GLU A 235 3.40 -11.86 -2.03
N GLU A 236 4.26 -12.17 -1.08
CA GLU A 236 3.85 -12.45 0.29
C GLU A 236 3.13 -11.25 0.90
N GLY A 237 3.67 -10.03 0.73
CA GLY A 237 3.02 -8.81 1.20
C GLY A 237 1.62 -8.63 0.63
N LEU A 238 1.40 -8.92 -0.65
CA LEU A 238 0.06 -8.87 -1.26
C LEU A 238 -0.86 -9.96 -0.71
N ALA A 239 -0.31 -11.16 -0.44
CA ALA A 239 -1.07 -12.25 0.18
C ALA A 239 -1.49 -11.90 1.62
N ILE A 240 -0.61 -11.27 2.41
CA ILE A 240 -0.94 -10.79 3.76
C ILE A 240 -2.05 -9.74 3.71
N ILE A 241 -2.04 -8.80 2.75
CA ILE A 241 -3.12 -7.82 2.59
C ILE A 241 -4.46 -8.51 2.27
N ARG A 242 -4.48 -9.49 1.37
CA ARG A 242 -5.67 -10.28 1.06
C ARG A 242 -6.20 -10.97 2.32
N LYS A 243 -5.30 -11.62 3.07
CA LYS A 243 -5.63 -12.31 4.31
C LYS A 243 -6.17 -11.35 5.38
N LEU A 244 -5.53 -10.20 5.58
CA LEU A 244 -5.98 -9.18 6.53
C LEU A 244 -7.43 -8.77 6.27
N LEU A 245 -7.80 -8.60 5.01
CA LEU A 245 -9.19 -8.28 4.65
C LEU A 245 -10.19 -9.34 5.08
N SER A 246 -9.82 -10.62 5.16
CA SER A 246 -10.72 -11.68 5.61
C SER A 246 -11.12 -11.58 7.08
N PHE A 247 -10.39 -10.81 7.90
CA PHE A 247 -10.67 -10.63 9.33
C PHE A 247 -11.45 -9.36 9.65
N ILE A 248 -11.47 -8.38 8.76
CA ILE A 248 -12.05 -7.07 9.02
C ILE A 248 -13.36 -6.87 8.24
N PRO A 249 -14.31 -6.07 8.78
CA PRO A 249 -15.58 -5.79 8.09
C PRO A 249 -15.35 -4.93 6.84
N GLN A 250 -16.38 -4.80 6.00
CA GLN A 250 -16.36 -3.97 4.81
C GLN A 250 -16.31 -2.47 5.16
N ASN A 251 -17.00 -2.09 6.23
CA ASN A 251 -17.07 -0.73 6.75
C ASN A 251 -17.62 -0.76 8.20
N ASN A 252 -17.73 0.40 8.82
CA ASN A 252 -18.17 0.52 10.22
C ASN A 252 -19.66 0.22 10.49
N LEU A 253 -20.44 -0.09 9.47
CA LEU A 253 -21.85 -0.50 9.60
C LEU A 253 -22.01 -2.02 9.58
N GLU A 254 -20.94 -2.74 9.28
CA GLU A 254 -20.91 -4.21 9.23
C GLU A 254 -20.11 -4.78 10.38
N GLU A 255 -20.44 -6.01 10.78
CA GLU A 255 -19.68 -6.76 11.77
C GLU A 255 -18.51 -7.49 11.09
N ALA A 256 -17.49 -7.83 11.88
CA ALA A 256 -16.37 -8.64 11.39
C ALA A 256 -16.87 -10.00 10.87
N PRO A 257 -16.24 -10.56 9.83
CA PRO A 257 -16.59 -11.88 9.35
C PRO A 257 -16.54 -12.95 10.45
N LEU A 258 -17.59 -13.77 10.53
CA LEU A 258 -17.66 -14.85 11.51
C LEU A 258 -17.07 -16.12 10.90
N VAL A 259 -16.15 -16.74 11.60
CA VAL A 259 -15.58 -18.06 11.27
C VAL A 259 -16.13 -19.08 12.29
N ASN A 260 -16.47 -20.27 11.81
CA ASN A 260 -16.88 -21.34 12.71
C ASN A 260 -15.67 -21.77 13.55
N CYS A 261 -15.76 -21.53 14.85
CA CYS A 261 -14.78 -21.99 15.80
C CYS A 261 -15.18 -23.38 16.33
N THR A 262 -14.22 -24.30 16.36
CA THR A 262 -14.41 -25.66 16.88
C THR A 262 -14.02 -25.79 18.35
N ASP A 263 -13.42 -24.75 18.93
CA ASP A 263 -13.04 -24.73 20.34
C ASP A 263 -14.26 -24.80 21.27
N PRO A 264 -14.22 -25.61 22.31
CA PRO A 264 -15.23 -25.59 23.35
C PRO A 264 -15.30 -24.22 24.04
N ILE A 265 -16.53 -23.76 24.35
CA ILE A 265 -16.74 -22.46 25.02
C ILE A 265 -16.10 -22.40 26.41
N ASP A 266 -15.84 -23.54 27.01
CA ASP A 266 -15.22 -23.73 28.33
C ASP A 266 -13.79 -24.26 28.23
N ARG A 267 -13.13 -24.09 27.09
CA ARG A 267 -11.72 -24.47 26.92
C ARG A 267 -10.85 -23.83 28.00
N MET A 268 -10.05 -24.65 28.64
CA MET A 268 -9.03 -24.24 29.59
C MET A 268 -7.70 -24.92 29.25
N ASP A 269 -6.62 -24.21 29.42
CA ASP A 269 -5.26 -24.74 29.19
C ASP A 269 -4.43 -24.62 30.48
N ASP A 270 -4.01 -25.74 31.01
CA ASP A 270 -3.26 -25.81 32.28
C ASP A 270 -1.86 -25.16 32.15
N LEU A 271 -1.29 -25.09 30.95
CA LEU A 271 0.00 -24.45 30.68
C LEU A 271 -0.02 -22.94 31.01
N LEU A 272 -1.18 -22.28 30.91
CA LEU A 272 -1.33 -20.88 31.29
C LEU A 272 -0.99 -20.64 32.78
N ASN A 273 -1.16 -21.63 33.64
CA ASN A 273 -0.79 -21.55 35.05
C ASN A 273 0.74 -21.60 35.27
N GLU A 274 1.49 -22.13 34.28
CA GLU A 274 2.95 -22.29 34.38
C GLU A 274 3.71 -21.12 33.74
N ILE A 275 3.14 -20.47 32.70
CA ILE A 275 3.78 -19.36 31.97
C ILE A 275 3.95 -18.13 32.89
N ILE A 276 2.94 -17.81 33.67
CA ILE A 276 2.99 -16.64 34.56
C ILE A 276 3.84 -16.97 35.79
N PRO A 277 5.00 -16.32 35.96
CA PRO A 277 5.87 -16.63 37.10
C PRO A 277 5.31 -16.11 38.41
N ASP A 278 5.58 -16.85 39.52
CA ASP A 278 5.19 -16.45 40.88
C ASP A 278 5.80 -15.10 41.30
N SER A 279 6.96 -14.77 40.78
CA SER A 279 7.67 -13.53 41.10
C SER A 279 7.23 -12.40 40.18
N PRO A 280 6.70 -11.26 40.71
CA PRO A 280 6.29 -10.12 39.91
C PRO A 280 7.44 -9.40 39.18
N ASN A 281 8.71 -9.74 39.53
CA ASN A 281 9.89 -9.17 38.91
C ASN A 281 10.46 -10.03 37.78
N LYS A 282 9.88 -11.20 37.52
CA LYS A 282 10.32 -12.09 36.45
C LYS A 282 9.46 -11.82 35.20
N PRO A 283 10.07 -11.46 34.06
CA PRO A 283 9.32 -11.29 32.79
C PRO A 283 8.81 -12.63 32.28
N TYR A 284 7.75 -12.60 31.51
CA TYR A 284 7.23 -13.72 30.70
C TYR A 284 6.89 -13.24 29.31
N ASP A 285 6.80 -14.17 28.37
CA ASP A 285 6.50 -13.88 26.97
C ASP A 285 4.98 -13.91 26.73
N MET A 286 4.42 -12.78 26.30
CA MET A 286 2.99 -12.71 25.95
C MET A 286 2.64 -13.52 24.69
N TYR A 287 3.59 -13.83 23.82
CA TYR A 287 3.35 -14.72 22.68
C TYR A 287 2.93 -16.11 23.14
N GLU A 288 3.61 -16.68 24.15
CA GLU A 288 3.25 -17.97 24.72
C GLU A 288 1.81 -17.97 25.28
N VAL A 289 1.42 -16.88 25.94
CA VAL A 289 0.04 -16.72 26.44
C VAL A 289 -0.96 -16.63 25.28
N CYS A 290 -0.64 -15.84 24.24
CA CYS A 290 -1.53 -15.67 23.10
C CYS A 290 -1.71 -16.97 22.33
N LEU A 291 -0.66 -17.74 22.10
CA LEU A 291 -0.72 -19.03 21.40
C LEU A 291 -1.62 -20.05 22.11
N LEU A 292 -1.62 -20.07 23.45
CA LEU A 292 -2.49 -20.95 24.22
C LEU A 292 -3.91 -20.43 24.39
N TYR A 293 -4.08 -19.11 24.36
CA TYR A 293 -5.37 -18.46 24.56
C TYR A 293 -6.21 -18.40 23.27
N THR A 294 -5.57 -18.25 22.11
CA THR A 294 -6.27 -18.20 20.82
C THR A 294 -6.67 -19.59 20.34
N SER A 295 -7.76 -19.67 19.58
CA SER A 295 -8.21 -20.93 19.00
C SER A 295 -7.30 -21.37 17.85
N ASP A 296 -7.21 -22.69 17.61
CA ASP A 296 -6.50 -23.28 16.45
C ASP A 296 -6.93 -22.67 15.11
N ALA A 297 -8.20 -22.24 15.00
CA ALA A 297 -8.72 -21.56 13.82
C ALA A 297 -8.10 -20.17 13.57
N ALA A 298 -7.55 -19.52 14.61
CA ALA A 298 -6.79 -18.27 14.46
C ALA A 298 -5.34 -18.52 14.07
N ASP A 299 -4.74 -19.63 14.51
CA ASP A 299 -3.33 -19.98 14.26
C ASP A 299 -3.09 -20.49 12.84
N GLU A 300 -3.99 -21.33 12.28
CA GLU A 300 -3.92 -21.76 10.88
C GLU A 300 -3.98 -20.60 9.88
N GLY A 301 -4.37 -19.44 10.38
CA GLY A 301 -4.59 -18.25 9.60
C GLY A 301 -3.34 -17.43 9.28
N LEU A 302 -2.37 -17.30 10.16
CA LEU A 302 -1.30 -16.30 10.05
C LEU A 302 0.08 -16.89 9.74
N GLY A 303 0.24 -18.24 9.72
CA GLY A 303 1.52 -18.87 9.39
C GLY A 303 2.67 -18.28 10.21
N VAL A 304 2.50 -18.20 11.51
CA VAL A 304 3.58 -17.81 12.41
C VAL A 304 4.38 -19.06 12.72
N ASP A 305 5.47 -19.26 11.99
CA ASP A 305 6.57 -20.13 12.40
C ASP A 305 7.55 -19.33 13.27
#